data_2cfd649bd9f39660927df453699ed97f
#
_entry.id   2cfd649bd9f39660927df453699ed97f
#
_cell.length_a   1.000
_cell.length_b   1.000
_cell.length_c   1.000
_cell.angle_alpha   90.00
_cell.angle_beta   90.00
_cell.angle_gamma   90.00
#
_symmetry.space_group_name_H-M   'P 1'
#
loop_
_entity.id
_entity.type
_entity.pdbx_description
1 polymer ?
#
loop_
_entity_poly.entity_id
_entity_poly.type
_entity_poly.pdbx_seq_one_letter_code
_entity_poly.pdbx_strand_id
1 'polypeptide(L)'
;MRLNMILKGTVVAALALAASTAVLAQNASEEVGNSPVGSFIAPDIGAPVWTRGMIGTVLFDNGPLVNSPGTGAGGADESVLQVALTMSTIGFGHQIANDNRMADNFTIPAGESWAIDEIVFFAYQTGSTTTSTIDDLRVRIWDGIPDEPGSTIVFGDLTTNVLAATAFSGIYRVTDTTSGATNRPIMANQATINTVLTEGTYYLDWMSGGTLGSGPWAPPITINGQTTTGDGLQSLAGAAYGPAIDTGSSTVQGFPFIIMGTVQGGPIPETQPVPALGTIGLLALVLMLGLFAATVLRRRA
;
A
#
# COMPACT_ATOMS: atom_id res chain seq x y z
N MET A 1 52.27 31.96 3.77
CA MET A 1 50.86 32.43 3.98
C MET A 1 49.84 31.84 3.00
N ARG A 2 50.22 31.21 1.89
CA ARG A 2 49.26 30.60 0.91
C ARG A 2 48.89 29.14 1.23
N LEU A 3 49.70 28.40 1.99
CA LEU A 3 49.47 26.99 2.30
C LEU A 3 48.30 26.77 3.31
N ASN A 4 48.14 27.69 4.25
CA ASN A 4 47.07 27.58 5.27
C ASN A 4 45.66 27.89 4.73
N MET A 5 45.52 28.57 3.60
CA MET A 5 44.23 28.90 3.02
C MET A 5 43.64 27.73 2.22
N ILE A 6 44.48 26.93 1.57
CA ILE A 6 44.09 25.75 0.81
C ILE A 6 43.59 24.65 1.77
N LEU A 7 44.24 24.46 2.93
CA LEU A 7 43.87 23.46 3.92
C LEU A 7 42.52 23.78 4.59
N LYS A 8 42.25 25.07 4.84
CA LYS A 8 40.94 25.50 5.40
C LYS A 8 39.76 25.32 4.41
N GLY A 9 40.01 25.58 3.12
CA GLY A 9 39.00 25.41 2.09
C GLY A 9 38.60 23.92 1.88
N THR A 10 39.57 23.02 1.91
CA THR A 10 39.36 21.58 1.71
C THR A 10 38.60 20.94 2.88
N VAL A 11 38.88 21.37 4.12
CA VAL A 11 38.16 20.86 5.32
C VAL A 11 36.72 21.33 5.34
N VAL A 12 36.44 22.58 4.95
CA VAL A 12 35.05 23.09 4.89
C VAL A 12 34.24 22.40 3.79
N ALA A 13 34.82 22.15 2.62
CA ALA A 13 34.16 21.43 1.54
C ALA A 13 33.89 19.96 1.90
N ALA A 14 34.85 19.29 2.56
CA ALA A 14 34.66 17.91 3.02
C ALA A 14 33.57 17.80 4.12
N LEU A 15 33.50 18.77 5.03
CA LEU A 15 32.48 18.80 6.07
C LEU A 15 31.08 19.09 5.49
N ALA A 16 30.97 19.99 4.51
CA ALA A 16 29.71 20.29 3.84
C ALA A 16 29.18 19.09 3.03
N LEU A 17 30.08 18.36 2.36
CA LEU A 17 29.72 17.16 1.61
C LEU A 17 29.31 16.02 2.55
N ALA A 18 30.00 15.82 3.67
CA ALA A 18 29.61 14.81 4.67
C ALA A 18 28.28 15.16 5.35
N ALA A 19 28.01 16.44 5.62
CA ALA A 19 26.74 16.88 6.18
C ALA A 19 25.58 16.70 5.20
N SER A 20 25.78 16.97 3.90
CA SER A 20 24.74 16.78 2.87
C SER A 20 24.41 15.30 2.63
N THR A 21 25.41 14.41 2.65
CA THR A 21 25.17 12.96 2.53
C THR A 21 24.50 12.39 3.76
N ALA A 22 24.79 12.89 4.96
CA ALA A 22 24.10 12.47 6.18
C ALA A 22 22.64 12.90 6.20
N VAL A 23 22.30 14.10 5.71
CA VAL A 23 20.89 14.56 5.60
C VAL A 23 20.13 13.75 4.57
N LEU A 24 20.71 13.39 3.43
CA LEU A 24 20.09 12.53 2.44
C LEU A 24 19.86 11.11 2.98
N ALA A 25 20.81 10.55 3.73
CA ALA A 25 20.66 9.25 4.36
C ALA A 25 19.57 9.24 5.45
N GLN A 26 19.40 10.33 6.21
CA GLN A 26 18.34 10.46 7.22
C GLN A 26 16.92 10.49 6.63
N ASN A 27 16.76 10.89 5.37
CA ASN A 27 15.45 10.97 4.70
C ASN A 27 15.16 9.79 3.77
N ALA A 28 16.10 8.89 3.58
CA ALA A 28 15.93 7.68 2.77
C ALA A 28 15.09 6.63 3.51
N SER A 29 15.36 6.45 4.82
CA SER A 29 14.66 5.48 5.66
C SER A 29 14.68 5.91 7.13
N GLU A 30 13.73 5.42 7.91
CA GLU A 30 13.75 5.47 9.36
C GLU A 30 14.33 4.17 9.89
N GLU A 31 15.46 4.25 10.59
CA GLU A 31 16.16 3.08 11.12
C GLU A 31 15.94 2.91 12.63
N VAL A 32 16.04 1.66 13.09
CA VAL A 32 16.03 1.34 14.53
C VAL A 32 17.20 2.05 15.22
N GLY A 33 16.90 2.81 16.26
CA GLY A 33 17.88 3.60 17.02
C GLY A 33 17.95 5.08 16.67
N ASN A 34 17.40 5.51 15.53
CA ASN A 34 17.31 6.92 15.14
C ASN A 34 15.97 7.58 15.47
N SER A 35 15.04 6.81 16.04
CA SER A 35 13.69 7.29 16.31
C SER A 35 13.60 8.13 17.57
N PRO A 36 12.93 9.29 17.55
CA PRO A 36 12.64 10.04 18.76
C PRO A 36 11.75 9.21 19.69
N VAL A 37 12.07 9.22 20.98
CA VAL A 37 11.24 8.59 22.02
C VAL A 37 9.99 9.45 22.19
N GLY A 38 8.84 9.00 21.65
CA GLY A 38 7.57 9.69 21.78
C GLY A 38 6.88 9.48 23.14
N SER A 39 6.03 10.41 23.53
CA SER A 39 5.15 10.24 24.69
C SER A 39 4.00 9.29 24.33
N PHE A 40 3.72 8.34 25.19
CA PHE A 40 2.60 7.40 25.03
C PHE A 40 1.28 8.08 25.40
N ILE A 41 0.35 8.15 24.47
CA ILE A 41 -1.05 8.55 24.72
C ILE A 41 -1.90 7.37 24.25
N ALA A 42 -2.68 6.78 25.15
CA ALA A 42 -3.62 5.72 24.79
C ALA A 42 -4.69 6.29 23.85
N PRO A 43 -4.87 5.75 22.64
CA PRO A 43 -5.86 6.25 21.70
C PRO A 43 -7.25 5.74 22.03
N ASP A 44 -8.26 6.56 21.67
CA ASP A 44 -9.66 6.13 21.60
C ASP A 44 -9.85 5.35 20.28
N ILE A 45 -9.87 4.01 20.37
CA ILE A 45 -9.87 3.15 19.21
C ILE A 45 -11.29 2.88 18.74
N GLY A 46 -11.70 3.62 17.74
CA GLY A 46 -12.82 3.22 16.87
C GLY A 46 -12.37 2.17 15.83
N ALA A 47 -13.32 1.42 15.26
CA ALA A 47 -13.04 0.54 14.12
C ALA A 47 -12.27 1.29 13.00
N PRO A 48 -11.40 0.61 12.22
CA PRO A 48 -10.58 1.24 11.19
C PRO A 48 -11.40 2.18 10.32
N VAL A 49 -11.07 3.48 10.37
CA VAL A 49 -11.89 4.54 9.73
C VAL A 49 -11.79 4.45 8.21
N TRP A 50 -10.71 3.89 7.70
CA TRP A 50 -10.47 3.72 6.27
C TRP A 50 -11.43 2.72 5.58
N THR A 51 -12.11 1.83 6.34
CA THR A 51 -13.19 0.97 5.80
C THR A 51 -14.55 1.68 5.72
N ARG A 52 -14.66 2.88 6.28
CA ARG A 52 -15.91 3.66 6.31
C ARG A 52 -15.92 4.68 5.18
N GLY A 53 -16.64 4.37 4.11
CA GLY A 53 -16.88 5.31 3.00
C GLY A 53 -16.00 5.12 1.77
N MET A 54 -15.26 4.00 1.69
CA MET A 54 -14.63 3.60 0.43
C MET A 54 -15.72 3.34 -0.62
N ILE A 55 -15.56 3.95 -1.79
CA ILE A 55 -16.44 3.76 -2.94
C ILE A 55 -15.84 2.65 -3.80
N GLY A 56 -16.55 1.54 -3.95
CA GLY A 56 -16.13 0.44 -4.82
C GLY A 56 -15.75 -0.85 -4.11
N THR A 57 -15.36 -1.83 -4.90
CA THR A 57 -14.86 -3.14 -4.45
C THR A 57 -13.34 -3.11 -4.43
N VAL A 58 -12.71 -3.85 -3.50
CA VAL A 58 -11.26 -4.08 -3.54
C VAL A 58 -10.94 -4.91 -4.77
N LEU A 59 -10.16 -4.35 -5.69
CA LEU A 59 -9.64 -5.01 -6.89
C LEU A 59 -8.30 -5.68 -6.62
N PHE A 60 -7.46 -5.04 -5.79
CA PHE A 60 -6.13 -5.53 -5.46
C PHE A 60 -5.71 -5.05 -4.07
N ASP A 61 -5.08 -5.94 -3.31
CA ASP A 61 -4.46 -5.67 -2.01
C ASP A 61 -3.02 -6.19 -2.06
N ASN A 62 -2.05 -5.28 -1.98
CA ASN A 62 -0.63 -5.60 -2.07
C ASN A 62 -0.05 -6.04 -0.72
N GLY A 63 -0.64 -7.07 -0.15
CA GLY A 63 -0.08 -7.80 0.98
C GLY A 63 -0.34 -7.18 2.36
N PRO A 64 0.05 -7.89 3.41
CA PRO A 64 -0.32 -7.53 4.76
C PRO A 64 0.50 -6.37 5.30
N LEU A 65 -0.19 -5.41 5.92
CA LEU A 65 0.39 -4.36 6.75
C LEU A 65 0.46 -4.79 8.23
N VAL A 66 -0.42 -5.71 8.64
CA VAL A 66 -0.54 -6.19 10.03
C VAL A 66 0.02 -7.60 10.15
N ASN A 67 0.96 -7.79 11.08
CA ASN A 67 1.47 -9.09 11.47
C ASN A 67 1.28 -9.41 12.97
N SER A 68 0.74 -8.47 13.74
CA SER A 68 0.41 -8.64 15.17
C SER A 68 -0.94 -7.98 15.48
N PRO A 69 -2.07 -8.64 15.18
CA PRO A 69 -3.40 -8.05 15.35
C PRO A 69 -3.78 -7.93 16.84
N GLY A 70 -4.34 -6.78 17.22
CA GLY A 70 -4.88 -6.52 18.56
C GLY A 70 -3.84 -6.39 19.67
N THR A 71 -2.55 -6.34 19.37
CA THR A 71 -1.47 -6.29 20.37
C THR A 71 -1.03 -4.88 20.72
N GLY A 72 -1.43 -3.89 19.94
CA GLY A 72 -1.05 -2.50 20.11
C GLY A 72 -1.83 -1.80 21.23
N ALA A 73 -1.46 -0.55 21.47
CA ALA A 73 -2.08 0.30 22.47
C ALA A 73 -3.59 0.37 22.27
N GLY A 74 -4.35 0.12 23.35
CA GLY A 74 -5.82 0.11 23.36
C GLY A 74 -6.46 -0.99 22.51
N GLY A 75 -5.74 -2.03 22.09
CA GLY A 75 -6.22 -3.11 21.24
C GLY A 75 -6.11 -2.83 19.74
N ALA A 76 -5.34 -1.80 19.35
CA ALA A 76 -5.00 -1.55 17.95
C ALA A 76 -4.15 -2.70 17.37
N ASP A 77 -4.10 -2.78 16.05
CA ASP A 77 -3.20 -3.67 15.36
C ASP A 77 -1.77 -3.11 15.32
N GLU A 78 -0.80 -4.00 15.10
CA GLU A 78 0.59 -3.60 14.93
C GLU A 78 1.18 -4.15 13.63
N SER A 79 1.96 -3.27 12.98
CA SER A 79 2.89 -3.59 11.92
C SER A 79 4.28 -3.67 12.56
N VAL A 80 4.71 -4.89 12.87
CA VAL A 80 5.90 -5.14 13.68
C VAL A 80 7.12 -5.39 12.79
N LEU A 81 8.14 -4.52 12.87
CA LEU A 81 9.45 -4.80 12.32
C LEU A 81 10.14 -5.88 13.18
N GLN A 82 10.63 -6.93 12.53
CA GLN A 82 11.22 -8.09 13.20
C GLN A 82 12.73 -7.90 13.40
N VAL A 83 13.13 -7.15 14.45
CA VAL A 83 14.55 -6.90 14.77
C VAL A 83 15.27 -8.21 15.11
N ALA A 84 14.55 -9.18 15.66
CA ALA A 84 15.06 -10.54 15.90
C ALA A 84 15.54 -11.25 14.63
N LEU A 85 15.04 -10.85 13.45
CA LEU A 85 15.49 -11.31 12.13
C LEU A 85 16.51 -10.37 11.49
N THR A 86 17.16 -9.52 12.29
CA THR A 86 18.16 -8.52 11.85
C THR A 86 17.58 -7.38 10.99
N MET A 87 16.27 -7.23 10.85
CA MET A 87 15.69 -6.10 10.16
C MET A 87 15.89 -4.80 10.94
N SER A 88 16.13 -3.69 10.24
CA SER A 88 16.38 -2.40 10.88
C SER A 88 15.59 -1.23 10.29
N THR A 89 15.11 -1.32 9.05
CA THR A 89 14.37 -0.25 8.39
C THR A 89 12.92 -0.22 8.83
N ILE A 90 12.55 0.74 9.69
CA ILE A 90 11.19 0.88 10.21
C ILE A 90 10.24 1.39 9.12
N GLY A 91 10.72 2.33 8.27
CA GLY A 91 9.96 2.89 7.16
C GLY A 91 10.84 3.52 6.10
N PHE A 92 10.33 3.59 4.88
CA PHE A 92 11.04 4.11 3.71
C PHE A 92 10.58 5.53 3.39
N GLY A 93 11.53 6.41 3.08
CA GLY A 93 11.26 7.80 2.75
C GLY A 93 10.59 7.97 1.39
N HIS A 94 9.45 8.67 1.37
CA HIS A 94 8.75 9.08 0.15
C HIS A 94 8.26 10.53 0.25
N GLN A 95 9.12 11.37 0.82
CA GLN A 95 8.83 12.76 1.13
C GLN A 95 8.87 13.63 -0.12
N ILE A 96 7.79 14.38 -0.40
CA ILE A 96 7.75 15.41 -1.44
C ILE A 96 8.86 16.45 -1.24
N ALA A 97 9.10 16.87 0.00
CA ALA A 97 10.12 17.86 0.34
C ALA A 97 11.55 17.46 -0.06
N ASN A 98 11.82 16.17 -0.23
CA ASN A 98 13.12 15.62 -0.57
C ASN A 98 13.16 14.99 -1.98
N ASP A 99 12.07 15.07 -2.73
CA ASP A 99 11.88 14.35 -4.00
C ASP A 99 12.19 12.85 -3.86
N ASN A 100 11.76 12.26 -2.74
CA ASN A 100 11.84 10.82 -2.50
C ASN A 100 10.52 10.17 -2.89
N ARG A 101 10.58 9.01 -3.56
CA ARG A 101 9.42 8.31 -4.09
C ARG A 101 9.52 6.82 -3.83
N MET A 102 8.37 6.19 -3.66
CA MET A 102 8.22 4.73 -3.65
C MET A 102 7.55 4.28 -4.93
N ALA A 103 7.86 3.07 -5.36
CA ALA A 103 7.09 2.40 -6.38
C ALA A 103 6.93 0.91 -6.06
N ASP A 104 5.78 0.35 -6.45
CA ASP A 104 5.50 -1.08 -6.35
C ASP A 104 4.46 -1.45 -7.41
N ASN A 105 4.32 -2.73 -7.73
CA ASN A 105 3.57 -3.17 -8.91
C ASN A 105 2.26 -3.88 -8.57
N PHE A 106 1.39 -3.93 -9.57
CA PHE A 106 0.18 -4.75 -9.59
C PHE A 106 -0.09 -5.25 -11.01
N THR A 107 -0.84 -6.34 -11.11
CA THR A 107 -1.18 -6.94 -12.42
C THR A 107 -2.69 -7.03 -12.57
N ILE A 108 -3.20 -6.49 -13.68
CA ILE A 108 -4.58 -6.69 -14.13
C ILE A 108 -4.60 -7.97 -14.96
N PRO A 109 -5.45 -8.95 -14.59
CA PRO A 109 -5.53 -10.22 -15.29
C PRO A 109 -5.89 -10.10 -16.77
N ALA A 110 -5.46 -11.10 -17.56
CA ALA A 110 -5.79 -11.15 -18.97
C ALA A 110 -7.31 -11.18 -19.21
N GLY A 111 -7.77 -10.36 -20.15
CA GLY A 111 -9.20 -10.19 -20.48
C GLY A 111 -9.97 -9.28 -19.54
N GLU A 112 -9.34 -8.71 -18.54
CA GLU A 112 -9.96 -7.73 -17.64
C GLU A 112 -9.56 -6.29 -17.97
N SER A 113 -10.43 -5.37 -17.61
CA SER A 113 -10.13 -3.94 -17.49
C SER A 113 -10.66 -3.47 -16.14
N TRP A 114 -9.87 -2.64 -15.45
CA TRP A 114 -10.26 -2.09 -14.16
C TRP A 114 -10.57 -0.60 -14.30
N ALA A 115 -11.78 -0.20 -13.93
CA ALA A 115 -12.06 1.19 -13.60
C ALA A 115 -11.63 1.41 -12.16
N ILE A 116 -10.47 2.05 -11.99
CA ILE A 116 -9.87 2.36 -10.70
C ILE A 116 -10.42 3.71 -10.25
N ASP A 117 -11.19 3.70 -9.17
CA ASP A 117 -11.76 4.92 -8.59
C ASP A 117 -10.78 5.55 -7.59
N GLU A 118 -10.22 4.72 -6.72
CA GLU A 118 -9.40 5.15 -5.59
C GLU A 118 -8.25 4.17 -5.33
N ILE A 119 -7.15 4.69 -4.75
CA ILE A 119 -6.06 3.88 -4.21
C ILE A 119 -5.76 4.37 -2.78
N VAL A 120 -5.60 3.42 -1.85
CA VAL A 120 -5.20 3.71 -0.48
C VAL A 120 -3.73 3.37 -0.30
N PHE A 121 -2.95 4.37 0.11
CA PHE A 121 -1.54 4.24 0.48
C PHE A 121 -1.38 4.40 1.99
N PHE A 122 -0.37 3.75 2.54
CA PHE A 122 -0.10 3.80 3.96
C PHE A 122 1.17 4.58 4.26
N ALA A 123 1.08 5.51 5.21
CA ALA A 123 2.21 6.34 5.63
C ALA A 123 2.09 6.72 7.11
N TYR A 124 3.22 7.03 7.73
CA TYR A 124 3.24 7.63 9.06
C TYR A 124 4.29 8.73 9.16
N GLN A 125 4.10 9.65 10.10
CA GLN A 125 5.14 10.57 10.55
C GLN A 125 5.47 10.29 12.01
N THR A 126 6.76 10.12 12.33
CA THR A 126 7.19 9.79 13.70
C THR A 126 6.92 10.96 14.63
N GLY A 127 6.29 10.66 15.77
CA GLY A 127 5.84 11.64 16.75
C GLY A 127 4.45 12.21 16.47
N SER A 128 3.74 11.75 15.44
CA SER A 128 2.33 12.12 15.22
C SER A 128 1.42 11.43 16.24
N THR A 129 0.20 11.97 16.36
CA THR A 129 -0.92 11.35 17.08
C THR A 129 -1.82 10.62 16.06
N THR A 130 -2.95 10.06 16.50
CA THR A 130 -3.97 9.49 15.63
C THR A 130 -4.69 10.51 14.75
N THR A 131 -4.48 11.79 14.96
CA THR A 131 -4.87 12.82 13.99
C THR A 131 -3.83 12.87 12.88
N SER A 132 -4.28 12.72 11.64
CA SER A 132 -3.36 12.71 10.50
C SER A 132 -2.61 14.03 10.35
N THR A 133 -1.33 13.89 10.04
CA THR A 133 -0.42 14.97 9.68
C THR A 133 -0.02 14.92 8.20
N ILE A 134 -0.57 13.97 7.44
CA ILE A 134 -0.39 13.87 5.98
C ILE A 134 -1.34 14.87 5.30
N ASP A 135 -0.81 15.69 4.40
CA ASP A 135 -1.53 16.81 3.77
C ASP A 135 -1.38 16.86 2.24
N ASP A 136 -0.49 16.06 1.66
CA ASP A 136 -0.29 15.97 0.23
C ASP A 136 0.02 14.51 -0.17
N LEU A 137 -0.52 14.07 -1.31
CA LEU A 137 -0.25 12.77 -1.91
C LEU A 137 -0.23 12.92 -3.42
N ARG A 138 0.87 12.55 -4.07
CA ARG A 138 1.05 12.62 -5.51
C ARG A 138 1.32 11.23 -6.05
N VAL A 139 0.64 10.90 -7.14
CA VAL A 139 0.64 9.54 -7.67
C VAL A 139 0.82 9.55 -9.17
N ARG A 140 1.66 8.65 -9.67
CA ARG A 140 1.71 8.26 -11.09
C ARG A 140 1.44 6.78 -11.22
N ILE A 141 0.90 6.37 -12.35
CA ILE A 141 0.82 4.98 -12.76
C ILE A 141 1.61 4.84 -14.06
N TRP A 142 2.49 3.85 -14.11
CA TRP A 142 3.32 3.52 -15.25
C TRP A 142 2.88 2.17 -15.86
N ASP A 143 3.01 2.03 -17.18
CA ASP A 143 2.77 0.77 -17.90
C ASP A 143 3.98 -0.18 -17.91
N GLY A 144 4.95 0.06 -17.05
CA GLY A 144 6.17 -0.71 -16.83
C GLY A 144 6.96 -0.14 -15.66
N ILE A 145 8.19 -0.62 -15.46
CA ILE A 145 9.06 -0.15 -14.39
C ILE A 145 9.31 1.35 -14.55
N PRO A 146 9.13 2.17 -13.52
CA PRO A 146 9.34 3.61 -13.60
C PRO A 146 10.74 4.00 -14.10
N ASP A 147 10.78 5.01 -14.96
CA ASP A 147 11.99 5.56 -15.58
C ASP A 147 12.78 4.59 -16.51
N GLU A 148 12.33 3.34 -16.71
CA GLU A 148 12.95 2.41 -17.65
C GLU A 148 12.58 2.73 -19.11
N PRO A 149 13.48 2.46 -20.08
CA PRO A 149 13.19 2.68 -21.48
C PRO A 149 11.98 1.88 -21.96
N GLY A 150 11.00 2.57 -22.51
CA GLY A 150 9.75 2.00 -23.01
C GLY A 150 8.59 2.07 -22.04
N SER A 151 8.82 2.39 -20.77
CA SER A 151 7.75 2.66 -19.79
C SER A 151 7.21 4.07 -19.98
N THR A 152 5.89 4.22 -19.88
CA THR A 152 5.20 5.50 -19.99
C THR A 152 4.26 5.74 -18.81
N ILE A 153 4.05 7.01 -18.45
CA ILE A 153 3.07 7.40 -17.45
C ILE A 153 1.69 7.32 -18.11
N VAL A 154 0.82 6.46 -17.59
CA VAL A 154 -0.56 6.29 -18.07
C VAL A 154 -1.57 7.05 -17.20
N PHE A 155 -1.17 7.50 -16.02
CA PHE A 155 -2.00 8.33 -15.14
C PHE A 155 -1.11 9.19 -14.23
N GLY A 156 -1.59 10.43 -13.93
CA GLY A 156 -1.09 11.29 -12.88
C GLY A 156 0.21 12.01 -13.16
N ASP A 157 0.67 12.75 -12.17
CA ASP A 157 1.90 13.55 -12.19
C ASP A 157 2.46 13.77 -10.78
N LEU A 158 3.62 14.44 -10.67
CA LEU A 158 4.27 14.74 -9.39
C LEU A 158 3.96 16.15 -8.85
N THR A 159 2.97 16.83 -9.39
CA THR A 159 2.60 18.21 -9.00
C THR A 159 1.18 18.33 -8.47
N THR A 160 0.31 17.41 -8.84
CA THR A 160 -1.10 17.39 -8.44
C THR A 160 -1.27 16.61 -7.14
N ASN A 161 -1.82 17.27 -6.12
CA ASN A 161 -2.26 16.62 -4.89
C ASN A 161 -3.58 15.88 -5.14
N VAL A 162 -3.57 14.56 -5.06
CA VAL A 162 -4.75 13.70 -5.26
C VAL A 162 -5.31 13.14 -3.95
N LEU A 163 -4.81 13.61 -2.79
CA LEU A 163 -5.29 13.19 -1.46
C LEU A 163 -6.75 13.60 -1.26
N ALA A 164 -7.64 12.62 -1.23
CA ALA A 164 -9.07 12.82 -0.99
C ALA A 164 -9.42 12.75 0.51
N ALA A 165 -8.78 11.82 1.24
CA ALA A 165 -8.98 11.63 2.67
C ALA A 165 -7.74 11.02 3.31
N THR A 166 -7.55 11.28 4.60
CA THR A 166 -6.50 10.68 5.42
C THR A 166 -7.02 10.46 6.84
N ALA A 167 -6.78 9.27 7.40
CA ALA A 167 -7.22 8.92 8.73
C ALA A 167 -6.33 7.85 9.35
N PHE A 168 -6.32 7.76 10.68
CA PHE A 168 -5.65 6.67 11.39
C PHE A 168 -6.23 5.32 10.98
N SER A 169 -5.38 4.40 10.54
CA SER A 169 -5.79 3.07 10.06
C SER A 169 -6.14 2.08 11.19
N GLY A 170 -5.94 2.45 12.45
CA GLY A 170 -6.03 1.51 13.58
C GLY A 170 -4.75 0.67 13.77
N ILE A 171 -3.65 1.02 13.08
CA ILE A 171 -2.41 0.25 13.07
C ILE A 171 -1.25 1.13 13.52
N TYR A 172 -0.41 0.62 14.42
CA TYR A 172 0.85 1.28 14.79
C TYR A 172 2.05 0.57 14.17
N ARG A 173 3.02 1.35 13.68
CA ARG A 173 4.33 0.83 13.28
C ARG A 173 5.25 0.74 14.50
N VAL A 174 5.68 -0.48 14.83
CA VAL A 174 6.53 -0.77 16.01
C VAL A 174 7.64 -1.74 15.64
N THR A 175 8.53 -2.02 16.59
CA THR A 175 9.46 -3.15 16.51
C THR A 175 9.00 -4.25 17.47
N ASP A 176 9.53 -5.46 17.34
CA ASP A 176 9.30 -6.58 18.27
C ASP A 176 9.77 -6.28 19.70
N THR A 177 10.59 -5.23 19.90
CA THR A 177 11.05 -4.75 21.21
C THR A 177 10.27 -3.53 21.73
N THR A 178 9.36 -2.96 20.93
CA THR A 178 8.60 -1.74 21.28
C THR A 178 7.10 -1.88 21.08
N SER A 179 6.57 -3.11 21.16
CA SER A 179 5.13 -3.35 21.10
C SER A 179 4.37 -2.49 22.12
N GLY A 180 3.22 -1.93 21.70
CA GLY A 180 2.45 -0.96 22.47
C GLY A 180 2.89 0.49 22.29
N ALA A 181 3.97 0.79 21.54
CA ALA A 181 4.37 2.15 21.23
C ALA A 181 3.36 2.83 20.28
N THR A 182 3.09 4.13 20.52
CA THR A 182 2.06 4.90 19.79
C THR A 182 2.63 6.04 18.95
N ASN A 183 3.95 6.20 18.90
CA ASN A 183 4.61 7.33 18.25
C ASN A 183 4.70 7.23 16.72
N ARG A 184 4.19 6.15 16.12
CA ARG A 184 4.11 5.93 14.66
C ARG A 184 2.75 5.37 14.27
N PRO A 185 1.66 6.14 14.44
CA PRO A 185 0.36 5.72 13.95
C PRO A 185 0.36 5.77 12.43
N ILE A 186 0.02 4.65 11.79
CA ILE A 186 -0.06 4.56 10.33
C ILE A 186 -1.37 5.18 9.87
N MET A 187 -1.27 6.11 8.92
CA MET A 187 -2.43 6.71 8.26
C MET A 187 -2.75 5.97 6.98
N ALA A 188 -4.04 5.73 6.74
CA ALA A 188 -4.58 5.34 5.46
C ALA A 188 -4.87 6.61 4.67
N ASN A 189 -4.20 6.78 3.53
CA ASN A 189 -4.24 7.97 2.70
C ASN A 189 -4.91 7.61 1.38
N GLN A 190 -6.12 8.08 1.17
CA GLN A 190 -6.97 7.78 0.03
C GLN A 190 -6.70 8.77 -1.09
N ALA A 191 -6.30 8.27 -2.25
CA ALA A 191 -6.10 9.03 -3.47
C ALA A 191 -7.28 8.85 -4.42
N THR A 192 -7.82 9.93 -4.98
CA THR A 192 -8.78 9.87 -6.09
C THR A 192 -8.03 9.66 -7.41
N ILE A 193 -8.38 8.60 -8.14
CA ILE A 193 -7.69 8.19 -9.37
C ILE A 193 -8.59 8.38 -10.59
N ASN A 194 -9.78 7.75 -10.66
CA ASN A 194 -10.73 7.87 -11.76
C ASN A 194 -10.12 7.57 -13.14
N THR A 195 -9.49 6.41 -13.29
CA THR A 195 -8.88 5.96 -14.55
C THR A 195 -9.31 4.54 -14.91
N VAL A 196 -9.20 4.19 -16.19
CA VAL A 196 -9.44 2.83 -16.67
C VAL A 196 -8.15 2.26 -17.23
N LEU A 197 -7.73 1.11 -16.72
CA LEU A 197 -6.58 0.36 -17.19
C LEU A 197 -7.01 -1.00 -17.71
N THR A 198 -6.35 -1.47 -18.77
CA THR A 198 -6.58 -2.80 -19.36
C THR A 198 -5.65 -3.85 -18.75
N GLU A 199 -5.77 -5.09 -19.20
CA GLU A 199 -4.83 -6.17 -18.81
C GLU A 199 -3.37 -5.71 -18.94
N GLY A 200 -2.53 -6.07 -17.95
CA GLY A 200 -1.10 -5.74 -17.95
C GLY A 200 -0.54 -5.58 -16.55
N THR A 201 0.77 -5.41 -16.48
CA THR A 201 1.47 -5.10 -15.22
C THR A 201 1.80 -3.62 -15.19
N TYR A 202 1.42 -2.96 -14.12
CA TYR A 202 1.57 -1.54 -13.88
C TYR A 202 2.37 -1.29 -12.61
N TYR A 203 3.01 -0.13 -12.53
CA TYR A 203 3.69 0.33 -11.32
C TYR A 203 2.99 1.59 -10.79
N LEU A 204 2.65 1.57 -9.51
CA LEU A 204 2.34 2.78 -8.77
C LEU A 204 3.66 3.45 -8.37
N ASP A 205 3.70 4.77 -8.48
CA ASP A 205 4.82 5.62 -8.10
C ASP A 205 4.22 6.78 -7.30
N TRP A 206 4.60 6.93 -6.04
CA TRP A 206 3.98 7.92 -5.16
C TRP A 206 4.95 8.59 -4.21
N MET A 207 4.56 9.79 -3.77
CA MET A 207 5.21 10.58 -2.73
C MET A 207 4.16 11.27 -1.87
N SER A 208 4.49 11.55 -0.61
CA SER A 208 3.59 12.22 0.33
C SER A 208 4.20 13.44 0.97
N GLY A 209 3.36 14.43 1.25
CA GLY A 209 3.65 15.57 2.11
C GLY A 209 3.11 15.35 3.53
N GLY A 210 3.64 16.11 4.47
CA GLY A 210 3.15 16.10 5.85
C GLY A 210 3.74 17.23 6.66
N THR A 211 3.08 17.57 7.76
CA THR A 211 3.37 18.78 8.55
C THR A 211 4.46 18.60 9.60
N LEU A 212 4.95 17.38 9.85
CA LEU A 212 6.03 17.10 10.80
C LEU A 212 7.37 16.95 10.08
N GLY A 213 8.45 17.16 10.83
CA GLY A 213 9.81 17.08 10.30
C GLY A 213 10.38 15.66 10.12
N SER A 214 9.68 14.62 10.60
CA SER A 214 10.13 13.22 10.48
C SER A 214 9.15 12.42 9.60
N GLY A 215 9.57 12.09 8.42
CA GLY A 215 8.77 11.42 7.39
C GLY A 215 8.08 12.41 6.44
N PRO A 216 7.05 12.00 5.68
CA PRO A 216 6.34 10.72 5.72
C PRO A 216 7.20 9.49 5.41
N TRP A 217 6.90 8.39 6.10
CA TRP A 217 7.55 7.09 5.96
C TRP A 217 6.54 6.05 5.46
N ALA A 218 6.88 5.30 4.43
CA ALA A 218 6.11 4.16 3.95
C ALA A 218 6.49 2.92 4.78
N PRO A 219 5.55 2.31 5.52
CA PRO A 219 5.79 1.03 6.19
C PRO A 219 5.86 -0.08 5.12
N PRO A 220 6.86 -0.98 5.18
CA PRO A 220 6.87 -2.13 4.28
C PRO A 220 5.82 -3.18 4.65
N ILE A 221 5.52 -4.08 3.73
CA ILE A 221 4.76 -5.30 3.98
C ILE A 221 5.41 -6.07 5.14
N THR A 222 4.59 -6.58 6.06
CA THR A 222 5.07 -7.32 7.24
C THR A 222 4.52 -8.73 7.27
N ILE A 223 5.42 -9.72 7.19
CA ILE A 223 5.07 -11.16 7.24
C ILE A 223 5.92 -11.82 8.32
N ASN A 224 5.28 -12.49 9.28
CA ASN A 224 5.99 -13.15 10.37
C ASN A 224 6.99 -14.19 9.86
N GLY A 225 8.24 -14.10 10.33
CA GLY A 225 9.32 -15.01 9.97
C GLY A 225 9.96 -14.75 8.61
N GLN A 226 9.59 -13.67 7.91
CA GLN A 226 10.15 -13.31 6.61
C GLN A 226 10.87 -11.97 6.67
N THR A 227 12.00 -11.87 5.96
CA THR A 227 12.77 -10.63 5.78
C THR A 227 12.60 -10.05 4.38
N THR A 228 12.38 -10.87 3.35
CA THR A 228 12.02 -10.43 1.99
C THR A 228 10.51 -10.40 1.88
N THR A 229 9.91 -9.25 1.57
CA THR A 229 8.45 -9.08 1.59
C THR A 229 7.86 -8.64 0.24
N GLY A 230 8.69 -8.37 -0.77
CA GLY A 230 8.26 -7.95 -2.10
C GLY A 230 9.43 -7.52 -2.98
N ASP A 231 9.14 -6.71 -3.97
CA ASP A 231 10.08 -6.19 -4.97
C ASP A 231 9.91 -4.67 -5.19
N GLY A 232 9.45 -3.98 -4.17
CA GLY A 232 9.25 -2.53 -4.20
C GLY A 232 10.53 -1.75 -4.51
N LEU A 233 10.36 -0.58 -5.08
CA LEU A 233 11.41 0.30 -5.53
C LEU A 233 11.39 1.63 -4.78
N GLN A 234 12.55 2.25 -4.64
CA GLN A 234 12.69 3.59 -4.08
C GLN A 234 13.54 4.47 -4.99
N SER A 235 13.10 5.71 -5.20
CA SER A 235 13.88 6.80 -5.81
C SER A 235 14.20 7.83 -4.73
N LEU A 236 15.44 8.23 -4.61
CA LEU A 236 15.92 9.21 -3.62
C LEU A 236 16.40 10.47 -4.32
N ALA A 237 15.91 11.63 -3.89
CA ALA A 237 16.24 12.95 -4.45
C ALA A 237 16.10 13.00 -5.98
N GLY A 238 15.06 12.37 -6.51
CA GLY A 238 14.77 12.33 -7.94
C GLY A 238 15.71 11.45 -8.78
N ALA A 239 16.57 10.65 -8.14
CA ALA A 239 17.44 9.70 -8.84
C ALA A 239 16.65 8.52 -9.43
N ALA A 240 17.31 7.74 -10.29
CA ALA A 240 16.73 6.49 -10.82
C ALA A 240 16.29 5.55 -9.70
N TYR A 241 15.25 4.76 -9.96
CA TYR A 241 14.74 3.79 -9.02
C TYR A 241 15.74 2.66 -8.77
N GLY A 242 15.83 2.23 -7.53
CA GLY A 242 16.53 1.03 -7.11
C GLY A 242 15.67 0.21 -6.16
N PRO A 243 16.04 -1.06 -5.87
CA PRO A 243 15.31 -1.88 -4.91
C PRO A 243 15.20 -1.21 -3.54
N ALA A 244 14.03 -1.23 -2.93
CA ALA A 244 13.84 -0.80 -1.55
C ALA A 244 14.38 -1.89 -0.60
N ILE A 245 15.53 -1.65 0.02
CA ILE A 245 16.27 -2.65 0.80
C ILE A 245 16.21 -2.30 2.29
N ASP A 246 15.78 -3.26 3.11
CA ASP A 246 16.00 -3.20 4.55
C ASP A 246 17.50 -3.30 4.83
N THR A 247 18.06 -2.28 5.49
CA THR A 247 19.52 -2.14 5.65
C THR A 247 20.11 -3.18 6.59
N GLY A 248 19.36 -3.66 7.58
CA GLY A 248 19.82 -4.63 8.55
C GLY A 248 19.86 -6.06 7.97
N SER A 249 18.79 -6.50 7.34
CA SER A 249 18.69 -7.83 6.72
C SER A 249 19.25 -7.88 5.30
N SER A 250 19.48 -6.73 4.66
CA SER A 250 19.90 -6.61 3.26
C SER A 250 18.91 -7.28 2.28
N THR A 251 17.60 -7.25 2.59
CA THR A 251 16.55 -7.87 1.79
C THR A 251 15.58 -6.86 1.19
N VAL A 252 15.02 -7.18 0.02
CA VAL A 252 14.08 -6.30 -0.70
C VAL A 252 12.71 -6.32 -0.02
N GLN A 253 12.07 -5.16 0.01
CA GLN A 253 10.77 -4.95 0.64
C GLN A 253 9.71 -4.56 -0.38
N GLY A 254 8.47 -5.05 -0.18
CA GLY A 254 7.28 -4.55 -0.87
C GLY A 254 6.49 -3.57 0.00
N PHE A 255 5.56 -2.86 -0.62
CA PHE A 255 4.76 -1.82 0.06
C PHE A 255 3.27 -2.12 -0.03
N PRO A 256 2.54 -2.06 1.11
CA PRO A 256 1.10 -2.28 1.11
C PRO A 256 0.37 -1.09 0.46
N PHE A 257 -0.58 -1.40 -0.41
CA PHE A 257 -1.56 -0.48 -0.95
C PHE A 257 -2.82 -1.24 -1.34
N ILE A 258 -3.95 -0.56 -1.47
CA ILE A 258 -5.23 -1.16 -1.83
C ILE A 258 -5.80 -0.40 -3.03
N ILE A 259 -6.12 -1.12 -4.11
CA ILE A 259 -6.78 -0.57 -5.29
C ILE A 259 -8.27 -0.86 -5.20
N MET A 260 -9.09 0.17 -5.40
CA MET A 260 -10.55 0.10 -5.34
C MET A 260 -11.18 0.57 -6.63
N GLY A 261 -12.27 -0.09 -7.00
CA GLY A 261 -12.95 0.23 -8.25
C GLY A 261 -13.89 -0.89 -8.69
N THR A 262 -14.03 -1.05 -10.00
CA THR A 262 -14.88 -2.08 -10.61
C THR A 262 -14.17 -2.76 -11.77
N VAL A 263 -14.36 -4.10 -11.89
CA VAL A 263 -13.91 -4.83 -13.07
C VAL A 263 -14.86 -4.50 -14.22
N GLN A 264 -14.29 -4.08 -15.34
CA GLN A 264 -15.00 -3.84 -16.60
C GLN A 264 -14.55 -4.90 -17.61
N GLY A 265 -15.49 -5.60 -18.24
CA GLY A 265 -15.16 -6.49 -19.36
C GLY A 265 -14.39 -7.74 -18.99
N GLY A 266 -14.62 -8.34 -17.83
CA GLY A 266 -14.21 -9.70 -17.57
C GLY A 266 -14.86 -10.69 -18.55
N PRO A 267 -14.32 -11.92 -18.74
CA PRO A 267 -14.95 -12.91 -19.58
C PRO A 267 -16.41 -13.04 -19.17
N ILE A 268 -17.31 -12.77 -20.11
CA ILE A 268 -18.76 -12.97 -19.90
C ILE A 268 -18.87 -14.41 -19.39
N PRO A 269 -19.40 -14.68 -18.19
CA PRO A 269 -19.59 -16.06 -17.74
C PRO A 269 -20.33 -16.77 -18.86
N GLU A 270 -19.68 -17.76 -19.46
CA GLU A 270 -20.32 -18.56 -20.49
C GLU A 270 -21.60 -19.09 -19.85
N THR A 271 -22.73 -18.56 -20.29
CA THR A 271 -24.03 -19.00 -19.78
C THR A 271 -24.07 -20.49 -20.11
N GLN A 272 -23.78 -21.32 -19.10
CA GLN A 272 -23.91 -22.77 -19.26
C GLN A 272 -25.30 -22.99 -19.80
N PRO A 273 -25.46 -23.57 -21.00
CA PRO A 273 -26.77 -23.81 -21.55
C PRO A 273 -27.52 -24.63 -20.51
N VAL A 274 -28.60 -24.08 -19.96
CA VAL A 274 -29.47 -24.79 -19.04
C VAL A 274 -29.84 -26.08 -19.77
N PRO A 275 -29.53 -27.29 -19.23
CA PRO A 275 -29.86 -28.51 -19.91
C PRO A 275 -31.34 -28.47 -20.22
N ALA A 276 -31.73 -28.23 -21.48
CA ALA A 276 -33.08 -28.33 -21.90
C ALA A 276 -33.50 -29.77 -21.60
N LEU A 277 -34.55 -29.93 -20.82
CA LEU A 277 -35.16 -31.25 -20.62
C LEU A 277 -35.37 -31.84 -22.00
N GLY A 278 -34.52 -32.80 -22.36
CA GLY A 278 -34.65 -33.46 -23.64
C GLY A 278 -36.06 -34.03 -23.78
N THR A 279 -36.52 -34.26 -25.00
CA THR A 279 -37.87 -34.74 -25.32
C THR A 279 -38.34 -35.89 -24.41
N ILE A 280 -37.39 -36.73 -23.95
CA ILE A 280 -37.65 -37.84 -23.00
C ILE A 280 -38.00 -37.30 -21.60
N GLY A 281 -37.31 -36.25 -21.12
CA GLY A 281 -37.59 -35.62 -19.82
C GLY A 281 -38.93 -34.89 -19.81
N LEU A 282 -39.31 -34.27 -20.94
CA LEU A 282 -40.60 -33.62 -21.11
C LEU A 282 -41.77 -34.66 -21.11
N LEU A 283 -41.55 -35.80 -21.82
CA LEU A 283 -42.51 -36.92 -21.84
C LEU A 283 -42.66 -37.56 -20.47
N ALA A 284 -41.56 -37.72 -19.71
CA ALA A 284 -41.62 -38.25 -18.34
C ALA A 284 -42.36 -37.31 -17.39
N LEU A 285 -42.21 -36.01 -17.52
CA LEU A 285 -42.92 -35.01 -16.73
C LEU A 285 -44.43 -35.01 -17.03
N VAL A 286 -44.83 -35.09 -18.31
CA VAL A 286 -46.23 -35.16 -18.74
C VAL A 286 -46.86 -36.45 -18.23
N LEU A 287 -46.17 -37.59 -18.28
CA LEU A 287 -46.67 -38.88 -17.73
C LEU A 287 -46.86 -38.83 -16.22
N MET A 288 -45.90 -38.24 -15.48
CA MET A 288 -46.05 -38.09 -14.04
C MET A 288 -47.21 -37.17 -13.64
N LEU A 289 -47.39 -36.05 -14.34
CA LEU A 289 -48.53 -35.15 -14.13
C LEU A 289 -49.85 -35.81 -14.46
N GLY A 290 -49.92 -36.62 -15.53
CA GLY A 290 -51.09 -37.40 -15.90
C GLY A 290 -51.47 -38.46 -14.87
N LEU A 291 -50.50 -39.19 -14.34
CA LEU A 291 -50.70 -40.17 -13.25
C LEU A 291 -51.15 -39.50 -11.96
N PHE A 292 -50.58 -38.34 -11.63
CA PHE A 292 -50.99 -37.58 -10.45
C PHE A 292 -52.42 -37.07 -10.57
N ALA A 293 -52.84 -36.54 -11.73
CA ALA A 293 -54.20 -36.11 -12.01
C ALA A 293 -55.20 -37.27 -11.92
N ALA A 294 -54.88 -38.46 -12.48
CA ALA A 294 -55.67 -39.64 -12.41
C ALA A 294 -55.87 -40.17 -10.98
N THR A 295 -54.87 -40.10 -10.13
CA THR A 295 -54.97 -40.51 -8.73
C THR A 295 -55.78 -39.53 -7.89
N VAL A 296 -55.69 -38.22 -8.17
CA VAL A 296 -56.55 -37.22 -7.49
C VAL A 296 -58.00 -37.34 -7.89
N LEU A 297 -58.27 -37.59 -9.16
CA LEU A 297 -59.67 -37.80 -9.66
C LEU A 297 -60.35 -39.09 -9.10
N ARG A 298 -59.55 -40.18 -8.98
CA ARG A 298 -60.05 -41.44 -8.36
C ARG A 298 -60.36 -41.32 -6.86
N ARG A 299 -59.74 -40.34 -6.14
CA ARG A 299 -60.08 -40.13 -4.71
C ARG A 299 -61.25 -39.21 -4.49
N ARG A 300 -61.81 -38.61 -5.53
CA ARG A 300 -63.01 -37.74 -5.47
C ARG A 300 -64.31 -38.37 -6.05
N ALA A 301 -64.20 -39.57 -6.63
CA ALA A 301 -65.30 -40.42 -7.03
C ALA A 301 -65.56 -41.54 -5.99
#